data_154bfab8d2a92d27e2b4fe113e90d380
#
_entry.id   154bfab8d2a92d27e2b4fe113e90d380
#
_cell.length_a   1.000
_cell.length_b   1.000
_cell.length_c   1.000
_cell.angle_alpha   90.00
_cell.angle_beta   90.00
_cell.angle_gamma   90.00
#
_symmetry.space_group_name_H-M   'P 1'
#
loop_
_entity.id
_entity.type
_entity.pdbx_description
1 polymer ?
#
loop_
_entity_poly.entity_id
_entity_poly.type
_entity_poly.pdbx_seq_one_letter_code
_entity_poly.pdbx_strand_id
1 'polypeptide(L)'
;MKKARVIAFYLPQFHPIPENDENWGKGFTEWTNVANAKPLWRGHHQPRIPKDLGFYDLRLQETRIAQAEMAREAGVEGFMYWHYWFGEGRMLLEKPAEWVLIDGKPDFPICFGWANHEWSTATWTKGVKNSERKMIAEMKYPGTEDNKLHFDYCLPFFKDNRYITVEGKPLFIIYDPKGFKGLREFMDEWRNLAKENGLKGMYFVGLWVSDADSFESMMSLGFDGLIRSGRQTAEERMAPNKFITRLKRSMAERLNMCTLVFDYSKIMSKMHFEENRIENCYPL
;
A
#
# COMPACT_ATOMS: atom_id res chain seq x y z
N MET A 1 25.46 -2.09 -16.81
CA MET A 1 24.61 -1.25 -15.93
C MET A 1 23.69 -2.16 -15.15
N LYS A 2 23.60 -2.04 -13.83
CA LYS A 2 22.55 -2.71 -13.04
C LYS A 2 21.21 -2.14 -13.48
N LYS A 3 20.25 -3.00 -13.87
CA LYS A 3 18.89 -2.57 -14.16
C LYS A 3 18.20 -2.20 -12.83
N ALA A 4 17.36 -1.16 -12.84
CA ALA A 4 16.52 -0.84 -11.70
C ALA A 4 15.52 -1.99 -11.46
N ARG A 5 15.28 -2.33 -10.19
CA ARG A 5 14.20 -3.24 -9.80
C ARG A 5 12.92 -2.43 -9.68
N VAL A 6 11.88 -2.84 -10.37
CA VAL A 6 10.57 -2.17 -10.33
C VAL A 6 9.56 -3.09 -9.68
N ILE A 7 9.07 -2.73 -8.50
CA ILE A 7 8.07 -3.48 -7.75
C ILE A 7 6.80 -2.63 -7.72
N ALA A 8 5.71 -3.13 -8.29
CA ALA A 8 4.46 -2.40 -8.30
C ALA A 8 3.61 -2.70 -7.05
N PHE A 9 3.03 -1.65 -6.46
CA PHE A 9 2.08 -1.82 -5.38
C PHE A 9 0.80 -2.46 -5.91
N TYR A 10 0.35 -3.53 -5.26
CA TYR A 10 -0.80 -4.32 -5.67
C TYR A 10 -1.91 -4.27 -4.63
N LEU A 11 -3.09 -3.82 -5.07
CA LEU A 11 -4.26 -3.67 -4.22
C LEU A 11 -5.16 -4.92 -4.32
N PRO A 12 -5.26 -5.76 -3.28
CA PRO A 12 -6.02 -7.01 -3.32
C PRO A 12 -7.52 -6.83 -3.10
N GLN A 13 -8.09 -5.63 -3.36
CA GLN A 13 -9.47 -5.26 -3.00
C GLN A 13 -10.51 -5.53 -4.09
N PHE A 14 -10.10 -6.07 -5.25
CA PHE A 14 -11.00 -6.30 -6.38
C PHE A 14 -11.65 -7.69 -6.33
N HIS A 15 -12.19 -8.04 -5.14
CA HIS A 15 -13.03 -9.20 -4.90
C HIS A 15 -13.95 -8.92 -3.70
N PRO A 16 -15.17 -9.50 -3.64
CA PRO A 16 -16.07 -9.33 -2.50
C PRO A 16 -15.53 -9.98 -1.22
N ILE A 17 -15.75 -9.32 -0.09
CA ILE A 17 -15.53 -9.86 1.25
C ILE A 17 -16.73 -9.55 2.13
N PRO A 18 -17.02 -10.36 3.18
CA PRO A 18 -18.18 -10.17 4.05
C PRO A 18 -18.26 -8.78 4.67
N GLU A 19 -17.13 -8.22 5.11
CA GLU A 19 -17.06 -6.90 5.73
C GLU A 19 -17.46 -5.77 4.76
N ASN A 20 -17.09 -5.91 3.49
CA ASN A 20 -17.50 -4.96 2.45
C ASN A 20 -18.98 -5.12 2.12
N ASP A 21 -19.46 -6.34 2.03
CA ASP A 21 -20.88 -6.65 1.74
C ASP A 21 -21.79 -6.08 2.83
N GLU A 22 -21.41 -6.20 4.10
CA GLU A 22 -22.15 -5.66 5.24
C GLU A 22 -22.26 -4.13 5.21
N ASN A 23 -21.19 -3.44 4.81
CA ASN A 23 -21.12 -1.98 4.92
C ASN A 23 -21.52 -1.24 3.64
N TRP A 24 -21.40 -1.86 2.47
CA TRP A 24 -21.63 -1.20 1.16
C TRP A 24 -22.53 -1.99 0.21
N GLY A 25 -23.07 -3.13 0.67
CA GLY A 25 -23.97 -3.94 -0.11
C GLY A 25 -23.31 -5.16 -0.76
N LYS A 26 -24.13 -6.21 -0.94
CA LYS A 26 -23.68 -7.52 -1.43
C LYS A 26 -22.95 -7.44 -2.76
N GLY A 27 -21.77 -8.04 -2.83
CA GLY A 27 -20.92 -8.08 -4.02
C GLY A 27 -20.08 -6.82 -4.21
N PHE A 28 -19.97 -5.98 -3.18
CA PHE A 28 -19.17 -4.76 -3.26
C PHE A 28 -17.69 -5.07 -3.52
N THR A 29 -17.13 -4.35 -4.46
CA THR A 29 -15.68 -4.26 -4.72
C THR A 29 -15.33 -2.81 -5.06
N GLU A 30 -14.04 -2.50 -5.21
CA GLU A 30 -13.61 -1.18 -5.72
C GLU A 30 -14.24 -0.80 -7.06
N TRP A 31 -14.61 -1.79 -7.88
CA TRP A 31 -15.32 -1.55 -9.15
C TRP A 31 -16.66 -0.85 -8.96
N THR A 32 -17.35 -1.09 -7.84
CA THR A 32 -18.61 -0.40 -7.51
C THR A 32 -18.38 1.11 -7.44
N ASN A 33 -17.30 1.55 -6.80
CA ASN A 33 -16.95 2.96 -6.73
C ASN A 33 -16.53 3.52 -8.09
N VAL A 34 -15.76 2.77 -8.86
CA VAL A 34 -15.33 3.17 -10.22
C VAL A 34 -16.55 3.37 -11.13
N ALA A 35 -17.47 2.39 -11.16
CA ALA A 35 -18.65 2.45 -12.02
C ALA A 35 -19.63 3.57 -11.63
N ASN A 36 -19.74 3.87 -10.33
CA ASN A 36 -20.60 4.94 -9.80
C ASN A 36 -19.94 6.33 -9.77
N ALA A 37 -18.68 6.44 -10.18
CA ALA A 37 -17.97 7.71 -10.16
C ALA A 37 -18.65 8.74 -11.09
N LYS A 38 -18.81 9.99 -10.60
CA LYS A 38 -19.42 11.09 -11.34
C LYS A 38 -18.42 12.20 -11.55
N PRO A 39 -18.51 12.96 -12.67
CA PRO A 39 -17.73 14.16 -12.84
C PRO A 39 -17.89 15.13 -11.66
N LEU A 40 -16.79 15.58 -11.08
CA LEU A 40 -16.79 16.55 -9.96
C LEU A 40 -16.68 17.99 -10.42
N TRP A 41 -16.35 18.23 -11.70
CA TRP A 41 -16.28 19.55 -12.34
C TRP A 41 -16.47 19.40 -13.85
N ARG A 42 -16.72 20.51 -14.53
CA ARG A 42 -16.86 20.53 -16.00
C ARG A 42 -15.57 20.05 -16.67
N GLY A 43 -15.67 19.03 -17.52
CA GLY A 43 -14.55 18.40 -18.20
C GLY A 43 -13.84 17.31 -17.42
N HIS A 44 -14.27 16.98 -16.20
CA HIS A 44 -13.79 15.81 -15.49
C HIS A 44 -14.32 14.53 -16.11
N HIS A 45 -13.45 13.71 -16.65
CA HIS A 45 -13.82 12.46 -17.30
C HIS A 45 -14.07 11.37 -16.25
N GLN A 46 -15.33 11.01 -16.04
CA GLN A 46 -15.80 9.93 -15.16
C GLN A 46 -17.14 9.37 -15.68
N PRO A 47 -17.43 8.08 -15.45
CA PRO A 47 -16.55 7.06 -14.86
C PRO A 47 -15.41 6.64 -15.80
N ARG A 48 -14.30 6.18 -15.25
CA ARG A 48 -13.20 5.59 -16.02
C ARG A 48 -13.43 4.08 -16.10
N ILE A 49 -13.93 3.64 -17.24
CA ILE A 49 -14.17 2.21 -17.50
C ILE A 49 -12.84 1.52 -17.77
N PRO A 50 -12.56 0.35 -17.13
CA PRO A 50 -11.35 -0.41 -17.40
C PRO A 50 -11.31 -0.88 -18.86
N LYS A 51 -10.11 -0.88 -19.46
CA LYS A 51 -9.91 -1.18 -20.88
C LYS A 51 -9.54 -2.65 -21.11
N ASP A 52 -8.38 -3.08 -20.59
CA ASP A 52 -7.76 -4.33 -21.05
C ASP A 52 -8.29 -5.58 -20.34
N LEU A 53 -8.50 -5.52 -19.01
CA LEU A 53 -8.98 -6.65 -18.20
C LEU A 53 -10.44 -6.52 -17.77
N GLY A 54 -11.16 -5.47 -18.19
CA GLY A 54 -12.53 -5.21 -17.79
C GLY A 54 -12.68 -5.06 -16.26
N PHE A 55 -13.89 -5.30 -15.77
CA PHE A 55 -14.20 -5.34 -14.33
C PHE A 55 -13.82 -6.70 -13.75
N TYR A 56 -12.53 -6.94 -13.65
CA TYR A 56 -11.97 -8.23 -13.24
C TYR A 56 -12.28 -8.58 -11.77
N ASP A 57 -12.18 -9.87 -11.46
CA ASP A 57 -12.32 -10.41 -10.11
C ASP A 57 -11.04 -11.19 -9.75
N LEU A 58 -10.44 -10.85 -8.61
CA LEU A 58 -9.18 -11.47 -8.17
C LEU A 58 -9.34 -12.92 -7.67
N ARG A 59 -10.57 -13.40 -7.50
CA ARG A 59 -10.83 -14.82 -7.23
C ARG A 59 -10.45 -15.71 -8.41
N LEU A 60 -10.49 -15.16 -9.64
CA LEU A 60 -10.14 -15.89 -10.84
C LEU A 60 -8.62 -15.97 -11.02
N GLN A 61 -8.10 -17.18 -11.17
CA GLN A 61 -6.68 -17.41 -11.39
C GLN A 61 -6.21 -16.75 -12.69
N GLU A 62 -7.03 -16.84 -13.76
CA GLU A 62 -6.77 -16.27 -15.07
C GLU A 62 -6.55 -14.75 -14.99
N THR A 63 -7.32 -14.05 -14.13
CA THR A 63 -7.14 -12.61 -13.88
C THR A 63 -5.74 -12.33 -13.31
N ARG A 64 -5.36 -13.07 -12.26
CA ARG A 64 -4.05 -12.88 -11.61
C ARG A 64 -2.89 -13.20 -12.56
N ILE A 65 -3.05 -14.22 -13.42
CA ILE A 65 -2.07 -14.55 -14.46
C ILE A 65 -1.96 -13.42 -15.47
N ALA A 66 -3.07 -12.95 -16.04
CA ALA A 66 -3.09 -11.88 -17.03
C ALA A 66 -2.46 -10.58 -16.49
N GLN A 67 -2.73 -10.22 -15.22
CA GLN A 67 -2.10 -9.07 -14.59
C GLN A 67 -0.58 -9.23 -14.45
N ALA A 68 -0.10 -10.42 -14.08
CA ALA A 68 1.33 -10.70 -13.97
C ALA A 68 2.03 -10.67 -15.34
N GLU A 69 1.38 -11.16 -16.39
CA GLU A 69 1.89 -11.09 -17.75
C GLU A 69 2.03 -9.65 -18.24
N MET A 70 0.99 -8.83 -18.11
CA MET A 70 1.03 -7.41 -18.43
C MET A 70 2.12 -6.66 -17.65
N ALA A 71 2.28 -6.96 -16.37
CA ALA A 71 3.33 -6.35 -15.54
C ALA A 71 4.73 -6.76 -16.01
N ARG A 72 4.93 -8.02 -16.37
CA ARG A 72 6.21 -8.55 -16.90
C ARG A 72 6.55 -7.89 -18.24
N GLU A 73 5.59 -7.77 -19.15
CA GLU A 73 5.76 -7.06 -20.42
C GLU A 73 6.14 -5.59 -20.24
N ALA A 74 5.61 -4.93 -19.20
CA ALA A 74 5.95 -3.57 -18.85
C ALA A 74 7.29 -3.44 -18.10
N GLY A 75 8.01 -4.54 -17.85
CA GLY A 75 9.30 -4.53 -17.16
C GLY A 75 9.20 -4.45 -15.63
N VAL A 76 8.02 -4.69 -15.06
CA VAL A 76 7.82 -4.82 -13.60
C VAL A 76 8.38 -6.16 -13.15
N GLU A 77 9.19 -6.14 -12.10
CA GLU A 77 9.81 -7.34 -11.54
C GLU A 77 8.83 -8.19 -10.73
N GLY A 78 7.97 -7.54 -9.94
CA GLY A 78 7.03 -8.22 -9.07
C GLY A 78 6.00 -7.29 -8.44
N PHE A 79 5.09 -7.87 -7.66
CA PHE A 79 4.04 -7.16 -6.96
C PHE A 79 4.31 -7.09 -5.45
N MET A 80 4.12 -5.90 -4.86
CA MET A 80 3.98 -5.74 -3.43
C MET A 80 2.50 -5.77 -3.07
N TYR A 81 2.03 -6.88 -2.51
CA TYR A 81 0.66 -7.03 -2.04
C TYR A 81 0.45 -6.26 -0.75
N TRP A 82 -0.56 -5.38 -0.72
CA TRP A 82 -1.01 -4.83 0.54
C TRP A 82 -1.56 -5.96 1.43
N HIS A 83 -0.98 -6.10 2.61
CA HIS A 83 -1.30 -7.10 3.60
C HIS A 83 -1.99 -6.42 4.79
N TYR A 84 -3.14 -6.95 5.20
CA TYR A 84 -4.01 -6.35 6.20
C TYR A 84 -4.10 -7.27 7.41
N TRP A 85 -3.14 -7.14 8.32
CA TRP A 85 -3.15 -7.80 9.63
C TRP A 85 -3.48 -6.75 10.68
N PHE A 86 -4.56 -6.99 11.47
CA PHE A 86 -5.09 -6.04 12.45
C PHE A 86 -4.79 -6.42 13.91
N GLY A 87 -4.01 -7.46 14.14
CA GLY A 87 -3.74 -8.06 15.43
C GLY A 87 -4.72 -9.19 15.80
N GLU A 88 -4.34 -10.01 16.78
CA GLU A 88 -5.13 -11.14 17.29
C GLU A 88 -5.55 -12.13 16.19
N GLY A 89 -4.71 -12.29 15.16
CA GLY A 89 -5.00 -13.17 14.02
C GLY A 89 -6.06 -12.64 13.04
N ARG A 90 -6.56 -11.41 13.24
CA ARG A 90 -7.56 -10.82 12.35
C ARG A 90 -6.92 -10.30 11.07
N MET A 91 -7.40 -10.80 9.93
CA MET A 91 -6.98 -10.36 8.60
C MET A 91 -8.18 -9.98 7.74
N LEU A 92 -7.92 -9.16 6.73
CA LEU A 92 -8.86 -8.84 5.65
C LEU A 92 -8.13 -8.89 4.31
N LEU A 93 -8.84 -9.28 3.24
CA LEU A 93 -8.32 -9.27 1.86
C LEU A 93 -7.09 -10.17 1.62
N GLU A 94 -6.86 -11.15 2.49
CA GLU A 94 -5.72 -12.08 2.44
C GLU A 94 -5.80 -13.07 1.26
N LYS A 95 -7.03 -13.38 0.80
CA LYS A 95 -7.29 -14.45 -0.15
C LYS A 95 -6.51 -14.38 -1.47
N PRO A 96 -6.36 -13.22 -2.15
CA PRO A 96 -5.59 -13.16 -3.38
C PRO A 96 -4.13 -13.62 -3.22
N ALA A 97 -3.47 -13.27 -2.11
CA ALA A 97 -2.12 -13.73 -1.83
C ALA A 97 -2.09 -15.23 -1.49
N GLU A 98 -3.05 -15.71 -0.66
CA GLU A 98 -3.16 -17.13 -0.34
C GLU A 98 -3.37 -17.99 -1.58
N TRP A 99 -4.24 -17.56 -2.51
CA TRP A 99 -4.44 -18.29 -3.76
C TRP A 99 -3.16 -18.35 -4.61
N VAL A 100 -2.37 -17.26 -4.66
CA VAL A 100 -1.08 -17.29 -5.35
C VAL A 100 -0.15 -18.35 -4.75
N LEU A 101 -0.14 -18.48 -3.43
CA LEU A 101 0.67 -19.48 -2.73
C LEU A 101 0.15 -20.90 -3.00
N ILE A 102 -1.14 -21.14 -2.83
CA ILE A 102 -1.79 -22.45 -2.96
C ILE A 102 -1.74 -22.97 -4.41
N ASP A 103 -2.11 -22.11 -5.35
CA ASP A 103 -2.19 -22.47 -6.77
C ASP A 103 -0.79 -22.56 -7.43
N GLY A 104 0.24 -21.99 -6.81
CA GLY A 104 1.54 -21.80 -7.44
C GLY A 104 1.52 -20.84 -8.64
N LYS A 105 0.43 -20.09 -8.83
CA LYS A 105 0.19 -19.19 -9.98
C LYS A 105 -0.39 -17.84 -9.53
N PRO A 106 -0.01 -16.74 -10.21
CA PRO A 106 0.98 -16.66 -11.31
C PRO A 106 2.40 -16.98 -10.80
N ASP A 107 3.26 -17.47 -11.72
CA ASP A 107 4.71 -17.54 -11.50
C ASP A 107 5.29 -16.12 -11.68
N PHE A 108 5.10 -15.30 -10.66
CA PHE A 108 5.51 -13.89 -10.65
C PHE A 108 5.92 -13.47 -9.24
N PRO A 109 7.04 -12.72 -9.09
CA PRO A 109 7.53 -12.36 -7.77
C PRO A 109 6.56 -11.51 -6.95
N ILE A 110 6.50 -11.78 -5.65
CA ILE A 110 5.65 -11.06 -4.69
C ILE A 110 6.44 -10.68 -3.42
N CYS A 111 5.99 -9.65 -2.75
CA CYS A 111 6.31 -9.36 -1.34
C CYS A 111 5.11 -8.73 -0.64
N PHE A 112 5.19 -8.58 0.67
CA PHE A 112 4.15 -7.92 1.44
C PHE A 112 4.51 -6.49 1.82
N GLY A 113 3.48 -5.63 1.81
CA GLY A 113 3.46 -4.34 2.47
C GLY A 113 2.34 -4.30 3.50
N TRP A 114 2.68 -4.24 4.77
CA TRP A 114 1.70 -4.21 5.84
C TRP A 114 1.04 -2.84 5.93
N ALA A 115 -0.27 -2.80 5.60
CA ALA A 115 -1.14 -1.64 5.76
C ALA A 115 -1.57 -1.53 7.24
N ASN A 116 -0.63 -1.20 8.11
CA ASN A 116 -0.79 -1.16 9.55
C ASN A 116 -1.53 0.08 10.05
N HIS A 117 -2.75 0.27 9.58
CA HIS A 117 -3.66 1.33 10.00
C HIS A 117 -5.09 0.81 10.12
N GLU A 118 -5.92 1.47 10.92
CA GLU A 118 -7.33 1.12 11.10
C GLU A 118 -8.12 1.24 9.80
N TRP A 119 -9.16 0.44 9.65
CA TRP A 119 -10.08 0.50 8.53
C TRP A 119 -11.49 0.87 8.98
N SER A 120 -12.12 1.83 8.28
CA SER A 120 -13.44 2.34 8.63
C SER A 120 -14.26 2.72 7.40
N THR A 121 -15.57 2.90 7.58
CA THR A 121 -16.49 3.31 6.52
C THR A 121 -16.17 4.68 5.93
N ALA A 122 -15.39 5.52 6.60
CA ALA A 122 -14.93 6.81 6.07
C ALA A 122 -14.02 6.70 4.84
N THR A 123 -13.45 5.52 4.59
CA THR A 123 -12.54 5.29 3.46
C THR A 123 -13.22 5.58 2.12
N TRP A 124 -14.50 5.22 1.95
CA TRP A 124 -15.22 5.37 0.68
C TRP A 124 -16.47 6.25 0.74
N THR A 125 -16.88 6.71 1.92
CA THR A 125 -18.08 7.53 2.05
C THR A 125 -17.69 8.99 2.26
N LYS A 126 -17.84 9.84 1.22
CA LYS A 126 -17.58 11.27 1.34
C LYS A 126 -18.56 11.94 2.30
N GLY A 127 -18.05 12.85 3.14
CA GLY A 127 -18.87 13.69 4.01
C GLY A 127 -19.40 13.01 5.27
N VAL A 128 -18.99 11.79 5.57
CA VAL A 128 -19.29 11.15 6.85
C VAL A 128 -18.64 11.95 7.97
N LYS A 129 -19.45 12.44 8.89
CA LYS A 129 -18.93 13.08 10.11
C LYS A 129 -18.21 12.02 10.95
N ASN A 130 -17.19 12.43 11.70
CA ASN A 130 -16.47 11.50 12.58
C ASN A 130 -17.39 10.72 13.53
N SER A 131 -18.52 11.30 13.93
CA SER A 131 -19.55 10.67 14.77
C SER A 131 -20.35 9.56 14.07
N GLU A 132 -20.32 9.49 12.74
CA GLU A 132 -21.05 8.50 11.93
C GLU A 132 -20.12 7.44 11.34
N ARG A 133 -18.84 7.50 11.70
CA ARG A 133 -17.80 6.60 11.22
C ARG A 133 -17.91 5.26 11.94
N LYS A 134 -18.26 4.20 11.20
CA LYS A 134 -18.22 2.82 11.69
C LYS A 134 -16.80 2.27 11.53
N MET A 135 -16.22 1.77 12.61
CA MET A 135 -14.96 1.01 12.57
C MET A 135 -15.23 -0.37 11.98
N ILE A 136 -14.47 -0.75 10.95
CA ILE A 136 -14.53 -2.08 10.33
C ILE A 136 -13.47 -2.97 10.97
N ALA A 137 -12.24 -2.48 11.04
CA ALA A 137 -11.15 -3.16 11.70
C ALA A 137 -10.26 -2.15 12.41
N GLU A 138 -10.12 -2.32 13.73
CA GLU A 138 -9.21 -1.56 14.57
C GLU A 138 -7.82 -2.14 14.46
N MET A 139 -6.79 -1.30 14.31
CA MET A 139 -5.41 -1.73 14.34
C MET A 139 -4.94 -1.92 15.79
N LYS A 140 -4.50 -3.13 16.10
CA LYS A 140 -3.97 -3.51 17.41
C LYS A 140 -2.55 -4.01 17.28
N TYR A 141 -1.76 -3.79 18.32
CA TYR A 141 -0.40 -4.29 18.46
C TYR A 141 -0.27 -5.00 19.82
N PRO A 142 -0.77 -6.26 19.92
CA PRO A 142 -0.86 -6.97 21.21
C PRO A 142 0.50 -7.40 21.79
N GLY A 143 1.57 -7.37 20.99
CA GLY A 143 2.93 -7.72 21.43
C GLY A 143 3.42 -9.07 20.91
N THR A 144 4.38 -9.68 21.59
CA THR A 144 5.21 -10.78 21.11
C THR A 144 4.42 -12.01 20.61
N GLU A 145 3.34 -12.39 21.29
CA GLU A 145 2.54 -13.56 20.86
C GLU A 145 1.86 -13.31 19.51
N ASP A 146 1.31 -12.10 19.32
CA ASP A 146 0.70 -11.72 18.04
C ASP A 146 1.76 -11.49 16.95
N ASN A 147 2.90 -10.92 17.30
CA ASN A 147 4.02 -10.76 16.39
C ASN A 147 4.47 -12.12 15.83
N LYS A 148 4.53 -13.14 16.69
CA LYS A 148 4.83 -14.50 16.28
C LYS A 148 3.73 -15.11 15.42
N LEU A 149 2.46 -14.95 15.79
CA LEU A 149 1.32 -15.45 15.01
C LEU A 149 1.32 -14.83 13.60
N HIS A 150 1.57 -13.52 13.50
CA HIS A 150 1.68 -12.81 12.24
C HIS A 150 2.88 -13.31 11.40
N PHE A 151 4.03 -13.53 12.04
CA PHE A 151 5.18 -14.10 11.36
C PHE A 151 4.89 -15.51 10.84
N ASP A 152 4.29 -16.38 11.66
CA ASP A 152 3.96 -17.76 11.30
C ASP A 152 3.00 -17.82 10.10
N TYR A 153 2.05 -16.89 10.01
CA TYR A 153 1.20 -16.72 8.82
C TYR A 153 2.02 -16.35 7.58
N CYS A 154 2.97 -15.46 7.71
CA CYS A 154 3.79 -14.98 6.58
C CYS A 154 4.89 -15.98 6.18
N LEU A 155 5.31 -16.87 7.07
CA LEU A 155 6.46 -17.76 6.86
C LEU A 155 6.36 -18.65 5.61
N PRO A 156 5.21 -19.26 5.26
CA PRO A 156 5.08 -20.02 4.02
C PRO A 156 5.38 -19.17 2.76
N PHE A 157 4.98 -17.89 2.78
CA PHE A 157 5.30 -16.96 1.70
C PHE A 157 6.79 -16.65 1.66
N PHE A 158 7.41 -16.36 2.81
CA PHE A 158 8.85 -16.07 2.89
C PHE A 158 9.73 -17.23 2.40
N LYS A 159 9.23 -18.45 2.48
CA LYS A 159 9.88 -19.68 1.97
C LYS A 159 9.57 -19.98 0.51
N ASP A 160 8.59 -19.32 -0.09
CA ASP A 160 8.28 -19.47 -1.52
C ASP A 160 9.40 -18.83 -2.36
N ASN A 161 9.85 -19.51 -3.40
CA ASN A 161 10.93 -19.05 -4.27
C ASN A 161 10.60 -17.78 -5.06
N ARG A 162 9.32 -17.43 -5.17
CA ARG A 162 8.83 -16.19 -5.78
C ARG A 162 8.86 -15.00 -4.83
N TYR A 163 9.10 -15.24 -3.52
CA TYR A 163 9.10 -14.11 -2.60
C TYR A 163 10.31 -13.21 -2.83
N ILE A 164 10.05 -11.92 -3.00
CA ILE A 164 11.10 -10.92 -3.28
C ILE A 164 12.04 -10.80 -2.08
N THR A 165 13.32 -10.91 -2.36
CA THR A 165 14.37 -10.77 -1.36
C THR A 165 15.35 -9.66 -1.69
N VAL A 166 15.96 -9.08 -0.65
CA VAL A 166 17.12 -8.19 -0.73
C VAL A 166 18.24 -8.86 0.08
N GLU A 167 19.40 -9.07 -0.54
CA GLU A 167 20.53 -9.79 0.07
C GLU A 167 20.15 -11.20 0.58
N GLY A 168 19.12 -11.81 0.00
CA GLY A 168 18.57 -13.10 0.41
C GLY A 168 17.73 -13.06 1.68
N LYS A 169 17.34 -11.89 2.15
CA LYS A 169 16.40 -11.65 3.24
C LYS A 169 15.03 -11.29 2.65
N PRO A 170 13.92 -11.89 3.09
CA PRO A 170 12.57 -11.51 2.65
C PRO A 170 12.32 -10.01 2.85
N LEU A 171 11.79 -9.36 1.79
CA LEU A 171 11.42 -7.95 1.82
C LEU A 171 10.04 -7.77 2.48
N PHE A 172 9.96 -6.93 3.51
CA PHE A 172 8.69 -6.59 4.15
C PHE A 172 8.58 -5.08 4.35
N ILE A 173 7.48 -4.50 3.86
CA ILE A 173 7.27 -3.05 3.88
C ILE A 173 6.27 -2.71 4.98
N ILE A 174 6.51 -1.63 5.73
CA ILE A 174 5.63 -1.12 6.78
C ILE A 174 5.12 0.26 6.36
N TYR A 175 3.79 0.38 6.26
CA TYR A 175 3.11 1.57 5.74
C TYR A 175 3.15 2.76 6.71
N ASP A 176 2.80 2.55 7.98
CA ASP A 176 2.83 3.59 9.02
C ASP A 176 3.83 3.25 10.14
N PRO A 177 5.11 3.58 9.93
CA PRO A 177 6.14 3.34 10.95
C PRO A 177 5.92 4.08 12.26
N LYS A 178 5.31 5.26 12.21
CA LYS A 178 5.15 6.13 13.39
C LYS A 178 3.92 5.79 14.23
N GLY A 179 2.89 5.26 13.61
CA GLY A 179 1.69 4.78 14.31
C GLY A 179 1.92 3.51 15.11
N PHE A 180 3.04 2.83 14.88
CA PHE A 180 3.36 1.56 15.52
C PHE A 180 4.25 1.74 16.75
N LYS A 181 3.66 1.74 17.94
CA LYS A 181 4.41 1.65 19.20
C LYS A 181 4.95 0.22 19.36
N GLY A 182 6.27 0.06 19.57
CA GLY A 182 6.91 -1.26 19.63
C GLY A 182 7.43 -1.75 18.28
N LEU A 183 7.58 -0.84 17.29
CA LEU A 183 8.06 -1.17 15.95
C LEU A 183 9.44 -1.84 15.95
N ARG A 184 10.39 -1.34 16.77
CA ARG A 184 11.75 -1.86 16.81
C ARG A 184 11.75 -3.29 17.37
N GLU A 185 11.04 -3.51 18.47
CA GLU A 185 10.88 -4.82 19.09
C GLU A 185 10.28 -5.82 18.12
N PHE A 186 9.22 -5.43 17.40
CA PHE A 186 8.61 -6.23 16.36
C PHE A 186 9.62 -6.64 15.28
N MET A 187 10.39 -5.69 14.75
CA MET A 187 11.37 -5.98 13.69
C MET A 187 12.49 -6.89 14.19
N ASP A 188 12.94 -6.69 15.43
CA ASP A 188 14.01 -7.51 16.02
C ASP A 188 13.52 -8.94 16.32
N GLU A 189 12.29 -9.11 16.83
CA GLU A 189 11.63 -10.40 16.98
C GLU A 189 11.50 -11.13 15.64
N TRP A 190 11.03 -10.48 14.60
CA TRP A 190 10.89 -11.07 13.27
C TRP A 190 12.24 -11.45 12.63
N ARG A 191 13.30 -10.66 12.85
CA ARG A 191 14.64 -10.99 12.41
C ARG A 191 15.16 -12.28 13.08
N ASN A 192 14.85 -12.46 14.36
CA ASN A 192 15.21 -13.67 15.11
C ASN A 192 14.39 -14.86 14.65
N LEU A 193 13.06 -14.75 14.59
CA LEU A 193 12.16 -15.80 14.08
C LEU A 193 12.56 -16.24 12.66
N ALA A 194 12.95 -15.31 11.80
CA ALA A 194 13.41 -15.64 10.46
C ALA A 194 14.66 -16.54 10.50
N LYS A 195 15.64 -16.20 11.33
CA LYS A 195 16.87 -17.03 11.49
C LYS A 195 16.56 -18.39 12.06
N GLU A 196 15.70 -18.47 13.07
CA GLU A 196 15.26 -19.75 13.69
C GLU A 196 14.56 -20.65 12.67
N ASN A 197 13.91 -20.07 11.65
CA ASN A 197 13.23 -20.78 10.58
C ASN A 197 14.08 -21.00 9.31
N GLY A 198 15.40 -20.77 9.39
CA GLY A 198 16.36 -21.03 8.31
C GLY A 198 16.46 -19.95 7.24
N LEU A 199 15.89 -18.76 7.49
CA LEU A 199 16.05 -17.59 6.64
C LEU A 199 17.28 -16.76 7.07
N LYS A 200 17.80 -15.89 6.19
CA LYS A 200 18.95 -15.03 6.51
C LYS A 200 18.61 -13.83 7.44
N GLY A 201 17.39 -13.74 7.90
CA GLY A 201 16.82 -12.60 8.60
C GLY A 201 15.71 -11.97 7.78
N MET A 202 15.34 -10.70 8.08
CA MET A 202 14.32 -9.91 7.36
C MET A 202 14.95 -8.63 6.82
N TYR A 203 14.44 -8.12 5.70
CA TYR A 203 14.76 -6.80 5.17
C TYR A 203 13.52 -5.90 5.30
N PHE A 204 13.55 -4.97 6.24
CA PHE A 204 12.44 -4.08 6.51
C PHE A 204 12.59 -2.74 5.81
N VAL A 205 11.50 -2.30 5.15
CA VAL A 205 11.42 -1.01 4.49
C VAL A 205 10.25 -0.21 5.04
N GLY A 206 10.52 1.02 5.50
CA GLY A 206 9.49 1.93 6.00
C GLY A 206 9.02 2.91 4.94
N LEU A 207 7.72 3.23 4.92
CA LEU A 207 7.21 4.30 4.07
C LEU A 207 7.45 5.66 4.74
N TRP A 208 8.11 6.55 4.02
CA TRP A 208 8.44 7.91 4.48
C TRP A 208 7.73 8.96 3.63
N VAL A 209 6.70 9.58 4.19
CA VAL A 209 5.78 10.46 3.46
C VAL A 209 5.85 11.94 3.84
N SER A 210 6.57 12.30 4.91
CA SER A 210 6.59 13.68 5.44
C SER A 210 7.98 14.31 5.38
N ASP A 211 8.05 15.57 4.93
CA ASP A 211 9.27 16.40 5.00
C ASP A 211 9.60 16.84 6.44
N ALA A 212 8.69 16.63 7.39
CA ALA A 212 8.97 16.92 8.81
C ALA A 212 9.98 15.96 9.43
N ASP A 213 10.21 14.80 8.78
CA ASP A 213 11.15 13.78 9.22
C ASP A 213 12.40 13.78 8.35
N SER A 214 13.56 13.63 8.98
CA SER A 214 14.81 13.41 8.24
C SER A 214 15.01 11.93 7.90
N PHE A 215 15.82 11.63 6.90
CA PHE A 215 16.22 10.28 6.55
C PHE A 215 16.82 9.55 7.76
N GLU A 216 17.73 10.22 8.49
CA GLU A 216 18.39 9.67 9.69
C GLU A 216 17.39 9.33 10.78
N SER A 217 16.40 10.22 11.01
CA SER A 217 15.33 10.00 11.97
C SER A 217 14.54 8.75 11.64
N MET A 218 14.16 8.56 10.38
CA MET A 218 13.42 7.39 9.93
C MET A 218 14.27 6.11 9.99
N MET A 219 15.54 6.16 9.55
CA MET A 219 16.45 5.01 9.62
C MET A 219 16.76 4.61 11.07
N SER A 220 16.77 5.56 12.00
CA SER A 220 16.99 5.28 13.43
C SER A 220 15.88 4.42 14.07
N LEU A 221 14.73 4.29 13.42
CA LEU A 221 13.68 3.36 13.82
C LEU A 221 14.07 1.89 13.63
N GLY A 222 15.13 1.60 12.86
CA GLY A 222 15.69 0.26 12.67
C GLY A 222 15.40 -0.38 11.31
N PHE A 223 14.95 0.40 10.33
CA PHE A 223 14.74 -0.06 8.96
C PHE A 223 16.08 -0.33 8.24
N ASP A 224 16.01 -1.25 7.27
CA ASP A 224 17.11 -1.52 6.34
C ASP A 224 17.06 -0.58 5.12
N GLY A 225 15.86 0.00 4.84
CA GLY A 225 15.65 0.99 3.79
C GLY A 225 14.35 1.76 3.96
N LEU A 226 14.16 2.80 3.14
CA LEU A 226 12.95 3.64 3.16
C LEU A 226 12.38 3.80 1.75
N ILE A 227 11.06 3.91 1.64
CA ILE A 227 10.36 4.33 0.43
C ILE A 227 9.96 5.79 0.59
N ARG A 228 10.45 6.66 -0.30
CA ARG A 228 10.15 8.10 -0.27
C ARG A 228 8.97 8.44 -1.17
N SER A 229 7.89 8.97 -0.60
CA SER A 229 6.77 9.53 -1.38
C SER A 229 7.08 10.97 -1.81
N GLY A 230 7.78 11.11 -2.94
CA GLY A 230 8.16 12.43 -3.47
C GLY A 230 6.97 13.27 -3.94
N ARG A 231 5.89 12.63 -4.45
CA ARG A 231 4.70 13.34 -4.95
C ARG A 231 4.01 14.14 -3.85
N GLN A 232 3.74 13.55 -2.70
CA GLN A 232 3.01 14.21 -1.61
C GLN A 232 3.78 15.44 -1.11
N THR A 233 5.10 15.32 -0.93
CA THR A 233 5.93 16.44 -0.52
C THR A 233 6.00 17.54 -1.58
N ALA A 234 6.04 17.20 -2.86
CA ALA A 234 5.99 18.16 -3.94
C ALA A 234 4.64 18.93 -3.98
N GLU A 235 3.53 18.24 -3.80
CA GLU A 235 2.20 18.87 -3.69
C GLU A 235 2.13 19.86 -2.50
N GLU A 236 2.67 19.48 -1.34
CA GLU A 236 2.73 20.34 -0.15
C GLU A 236 3.60 21.60 -0.40
N ARG A 237 4.73 21.45 -1.07
CA ARG A 237 5.61 22.57 -1.45
C ARG A 237 4.97 23.52 -2.48
N MET A 238 4.14 23.01 -3.37
CA MET A 238 3.40 23.80 -4.36
C MET A 238 2.18 24.51 -3.75
N ALA A 239 1.67 24.04 -2.61
CA ALA A 239 0.52 24.60 -1.92
C ALA A 239 0.86 24.91 -0.44
N PRO A 240 1.86 25.78 -0.16
CA PRO A 240 2.43 25.95 1.19
C PRO A 240 1.43 26.57 2.18
N ASN A 241 0.46 27.33 1.71
CA ASN A 241 -0.55 27.95 2.58
C ASN A 241 -1.80 27.08 2.68
N LYS A 242 -1.85 26.23 3.73
CA LYS A 242 -2.96 25.30 3.98
C LYS A 242 -4.32 26.00 4.10
N PHE A 243 -4.37 27.20 4.67
CA PHE A 243 -5.63 27.95 4.82
C PHE A 243 -6.16 28.44 3.46
N ILE A 244 -5.31 29.08 2.66
CA ILE A 244 -5.69 29.55 1.31
C ILE A 244 -6.09 28.35 0.43
N THR A 245 -5.35 27.27 0.49
CA THR A 245 -5.64 26.03 -0.27
C THR A 245 -6.99 25.45 0.13
N ARG A 246 -7.31 25.42 1.42
CA ARG A 246 -8.61 24.96 1.93
C ARG A 246 -9.76 25.88 1.49
N LEU A 247 -9.55 27.20 1.53
CA LEU A 247 -10.55 28.17 1.07
C LEU A 247 -10.80 28.02 -0.44
N LYS A 248 -9.74 27.96 -1.24
CA LYS A 248 -9.86 27.73 -2.70
C LYS A 248 -10.58 26.42 -3.01
N ARG A 249 -10.28 25.34 -2.30
CA ARG A 249 -10.96 24.04 -2.46
C ARG A 249 -12.46 24.19 -2.17
N SER A 250 -12.84 24.78 -1.04
CA SER A 250 -14.25 24.98 -0.67
C SER A 250 -15.01 25.84 -1.68
N MET A 251 -14.39 26.91 -2.18
CA MET A 251 -15.01 27.75 -3.22
C MET A 251 -15.16 26.99 -4.56
N ALA A 252 -14.14 26.27 -4.98
CA ALA A 252 -14.17 25.51 -6.22
C ALA A 252 -15.21 24.38 -6.18
N GLU A 253 -15.35 23.68 -5.05
CA GLU A 253 -16.39 22.68 -4.83
C GLU A 253 -17.80 23.27 -4.96
N ARG A 254 -18.04 24.47 -4.39
CA ARG A 254 -19.33 25.20 -4.52
C ARG A 254 -19.63 25.64 -5.95
N LEU A 255 -18.60 25.96 -6.72
CA LEU A 255 -18.74 26.40 -8.10
C LEU A 255 -18.62 25.27 -9.13
N ASN A 256 -18.53 24.03 -8.67
CA ASN A 256 -18.32 22.85 -9.50
C ASN A 256 -17.10 22.99 -10.44
N MET A 257 -16.03 23.57 -9.91
CA MET A 257 -14.75 23.79 -10.60
C MET A 257 -13.69 22.82 -10.08
N CYS A 258 -12.64 22.60 -10.87
CA CYS A 258 -11.49 21.84 -10.42
C CYS A 258 -10.79 22.54 -9.25
N THR A 259 -10.56 21.82 -8.16
CA THR A 259 -10.07 22.42 -6.91
C THR A 259 -8.57 22.65 -6.89
N LEU A 260 -7.81 21.70 -7.43
CA LEU A 260 -6.34 21.75 -7.49
C LEU A 260 -5.87 21.07 -8.78
N VAL A 261 -5.14 21.80 -9.57
CA VAL A 261 -4.46 21.28 -10.76
C VAL A 261 -2.97 21.50 -10.57
N PHE A 262 -2.22 20.43 -10.63
CA PHE A 262 -0.77 20.46 -10.60
C PHE A 262 -0.22 20.07 -11.96
N ASP A 263 0.61 20.93 -12.53
CA ASP A 263 1.37 20.59 -13.71
C ASP A 263 2.40 19.50 -13.38
N TYR A 264 2.42 18.43 -14.17
CA TYR A 264 3.29 17.26 -13.93
C TYR A 264 4.77 17.66 -13.90
N SER A 265 5.20 18.50 -14.86
CA SER A 265 6.60 18.92 -14.95
C SER A 265 7.01 19.74 -13.71
N LYS A 266 6.09 20.57 -13.19
CA LYS A 266 6.33 21.32 -11.96
C LYS A 266 6.38 20.43 -10.74
N ILE A 267 5.52 19.41 -10.63
CA ILE A 267 5.60 18.41 -9.56
C ILE A 267 6.97 17.73 -9.61
N MET A 268 7.36 17.22 -10.77
CA MET A 268 8.64 16.54 -10.94
C MET A 268 9.82 17.44 -10.55
N SER A 269 9.80 18.73 -10.90
CA SER A 269 10.85 19.68 -10.51
C SER A 269 10.90 19.98 -9.00
N LYS A 270 9.86 19.67 -8.25
CA LYS A 270 9.79 19.85 -6.79
C LYS A 270 10.00 18.56 -6.01
N MET A 271 10.05 17.43 -6.70
CA MET A 271 10.47 16.17 -6.08
C MET A 271 11.99 16.21 -5.89
N HIS A 272 12.43 16.11 -4.65
CA HIS A 272 13.85 15.94 -4.34
C HIS A 272 14.13 14.46 -4.17
N PHE A 273 14.94 13.93 -5.07
CA PHE A 273 15.61 12.66 -4.87
C PHE A 273 16.94 12.98 -4.18
N GLU A 274 17.13 12.50 -2.97
CA GLU A 274 18.39 12.68 -2.25
C GLU A 274 19.46 11.76 -2.87
N GLU A 275 20.15 12.26 -3.90
CA GLU A 275 21.11 11.49 -4.74
C GLU A 275 22.20 10.79 -3.93
N ASN A 276 22.57 11.33 -2.77
CA ASN A 276 23.63 10.77 -1.93
C ASN A 276 23.19 9.62 -1.02
N ARG A 277 21.92 9.20 -1.10
CA ARG A 277 21.30 8.20 -0.19
C ARG A 277 20.56 7.09 -0.93
N ILE A 278 20.91 6.89 -2.19
CA ILE A 278 20.22 5.96 -3.12
C ILE A 278 20.28 4.51 -2.63
N GLU A 279 21.31 4.11 -1.89
CA GLU A 279 21.48 2.71 -1.49
C GLU A 279 20.32 2.18 -0.61
N ASN A 280 19.73 3.06 0.22
CA ASN A 280 18.69 2.68 1.17
C ASN A 280 17.41 3.52 1.06
N CYS A 281 17.26 4.35 0.02
CA CYS A 281 16.07 5.14 -0.24
C CYS A 281 15.50 4.82 -1.63
N TYR A 282 14.27 4.30 -1.65
CA TYR A 282 13.60 3.87 -2.86
C TYR A 282 12.54 4.90 -3.26
N PRO A 283 12.54 5.37 -4.52
CA PRO A 283 11.49 6.29 -4.99
C PRO A 283 10.15 5.56 -5.14
N LEU A 284 9.05 6.28 -4.81
CA LEU A 284 7.67 5.84 -5.01
C LEU A 284 7.05 6.66 -6.14
#